data_7bd6678227b2c60c1bcb8a9a30de0249
#
_entry.id   7bd6678227b2c60c1bcb8a9a30de0249
#
_cell.length_a   1.000
_cell.length_b   1.000
_cell.length_c   1.000
_cell.angle_alpha   90.00
_cell.angle_beta   90.00
_cell.angle_gamma   90.00
#
_symmetry.space_group_name_H-M   'P 1'
#
loop_
_entity.id
_entity.type
_entity.pdbx_description
1 polymer ?
#
loop_
_entity_poly.entity_id
_entity_poly.type
_entity_poly.pdbx_seq_one_letter_code
_entity_poly.pdbx_strand_id
1 'polypeptide(L)'
;MKTLKSFMLLVGILLGSTVFYSCLDDDDAYSEFWRDSVQAIVTVKPLSDNSYYMQLDDSTTLFPTNSYMPENLKEIRAFVIYKNDDKKTEGYDQSVQLLRMDTLLTKQVAPDLGAENDSYYGTDMLALNGGSIWSKSGVWIEDGYITFDFYIQRGYNDNVKHFINLVQTNSADPYELEFRNNA
;
A
#
# COMPACT_ATOMS: atom_id res chain seq x y z
N MET A 1 66.73 -10.21 15.50
CA MET A 1 65.97 -9.25 14.66
C MET A 1 64.82 -9.87 13.83
N LYS A 2 64.86 -11.15 13.47
CA LYS A 2 63.75 -11.80 12.72
C LYS A 2 62.50 -12.06 13.56
N THR A 3 62.62 -12.36 14.83
CA THR A 3 61.52 -12.65 15.76
C THR A 3 60.72 -11.39 16.12
N LEU A 4 61.33 -10.22 16.19
CA LEU A 4 60.64 -8.95 16.51
C LEU A 4 59.75 -8.46 15.36
N LYS A 5 60.19 -8.69 14.09
CA LYS A 5 59.41 -8.36 12.91
C LYS A 5 58.15 -9.23 12.78
N SER A 6 58.28 -10.51 13.13
CA SER A 6 57.15 -11.45 13.09
C SER A 6 56.13 -11.15 14.20
N PHE A 7 56.58 -10.72 15.37
CA PHE A 7 55.72 -10.32 16.48
C PHE A 7 54.94 -9.01 16.17
N MET A 8 55.59 -8.03 15.53
CA MET A 8 54.88 -6.79 15.08
C MET A 8 53.85 -7.08 13.99
N LEU A 9 54.09 -8.03 13.10
CA LEU A 9 53.12 -8.40 12.07
C LEU A 9 51.91 -9.10 12.69
N LEU A 10 52.10 -9.93 13.71
CA LEU A 10 51.03 -10.63 14.41
C LEU A 10 50.16 -9.67 15.25
N VAL A 11 50.73 -8.66 15.89
CA VAL A 11 50.02 -7.61 16.63
C VAL A 11 49.27 -6.68 15.67
N GLY A 12 49.83 -6.40 14.48
CA GLY A 12 49.12 -5.60 13.44
C GLY A 12 47.89 -6.30 12.89
N ILE A 13 47.88 -7.64 12.78
CA ILE A 13 46.74 -8.43 12.33
C ILE A 13 45.63 -8.47 13.42
N LEU A 14 46.02 -8.55 14.70
CA LEU A 14 45.08 -8.54 15.82
C LEU A 14 44.40 -7.18 16.04
N LEU A 15 45.05 -6.07 15.70
CA LEU A 15 44.46 -4.73 15.80
C LEU A 15 43.62 -4.36 14.58
N GLY A 16 43.79 -5.01 13.43
CA GLY A 16 43.02 -4.80 12.21
C GLY A 16 41.66 -5.49 12.17
N SER A 17 41.41 -6.46 13.08
CA SER A 17 40.18 -7.26 13.08
C SER A 17 39.01 -6.67 13.89
N THR A 18 39.22 -5.53 14.55
CA THR A 18 38.14 -4.90 15.38
C THR A 18 37.34 -3.82 14.68
N VAL A 19 37.61 -3.50 13.42
CA VAL A 19 36.94 -2.42 12.69
C VAL A 19 35.79 -2.91 11.79
N PHE A 20 35.51 -4.20 11.72
CA PHE A 20 34.44 -4.73 10.86
C PHE A 20 33.13 -5.10 11.58
N TYR A 21 33.00 -4.80 12.85
CA TYR A 21 31.78 -5.09 13.62
C TYR A 21 30.77 -3.92 13.71
N SER A 22 30.98 -2.82 13.01
CA SER A 22 30.17 -1.62 13.17
C SER A 22 29.08 -1.40 12.11
N CYS A 23 28.80 -2.37 11.22
CA CYS A 23 27.79 -2.18 10.17
C CYS A 23 26.71 -3.27 10.12
N LEU A 24 26.50 -4.05 11.17
CA LEU A 24 25.52 -5.14 11.18
C LEU A 24 24.34 -4.96 12.15
N ASP A 25 24.32 -3.88 12.95
CA ASP A 25 23.26 -3.69 13.96
C ASP A 25 22.06 -2.84 13.50
N ASP A 26 22.15 -2.12 12.38
CA ASP A 26 21.03 -1.28 11.91
C ASP A 26 19.95 -2.08 11.16
N ASP A 27 20.30 -3.22 10.57
CA ASP A 27 19.33 -4.07 9.85
C ASP A 27 18.40 -4.83 10.81
N ASP A 28 18.86 -5.16 12.01
CA ASP A 28 18.06 -5.89 12.99
C ASP A 28 16.94 -5.03 13.59
N ALA A 29 17.20 -3.77 13.90
CA ALA A 29 16.20 -2.87 14.44
C ALA A 29 15.10 -2.54 13.42
N TYR A 30 15.47 -2.37 12.14
CA TYR A 30 14.51 -2.16 11.06
C TYR A 30 13.68 -3.42 10.81
N SER A 31 14.28 -4.59 10.79
CA SER A 31 13.59 -5.87 10.61
C SER A 31 12.67 -6.20 11.78
N GLU A 32 13.06 -5.85 13.01
CA GLU A 32 12.25 -6.05 14.22
C GLU A 32 11.03 -5.13 14.26
N PHE A 33 11.17 -3.87 13.81
CA PHE A 33 10.05 -2.94 13.72
C PHE A 33 8.93 -3.47 12.80
N TRP A 34 9.28 -4.09 11.67
CA TRP A 34 8.33 -4.64 10.71
C TRP A 34 7.92 -6.09 10.98
N ARG A 35 8.58 -6.75 11.94
CA ARG A 35 8.21 -8.11 12.32
C ARG A 35 6.77 -8.12 12.84
N ASP A 36 6.02 -9.13 12.43
CA ASP A 36 4.61 -9.32 12.79
C ASP A 36 3.67 -8.19 12.30
N SER A 37 4.11 -7.36 11.37
CA SER A 37 3.23 -6.41 10.72
C SER A 37 2.40 -7.09 9.63
N VAL A 38 1.16 -6.62 9.52
CA VAL A 38 0.19 -7.05 8.50
C VAL A 38 0.02 -5.92 7.49
N GLN A 39 -0.02 -6.27 6.21
CA GLN A 39 -0.35 -5.36 5.12
C GLN A 39 -1.76 -5.65 4.64
N ALA A 40 -2.56 -4.61 4.45
CA ALA A 40 -3.93 -4.77 3.98
C ALA A 40 -4.40 -3.57 3.16
N ILE A 41 -5.46 -3.79 2.39
CA ILE A 41 -6.24 -2.73 1.76
C ILE A 41 -7.57 -2.66 2.48
N VAL A 42 -7.90 -1.48 2.98
CA VAL A 42 -9.07 -1.25 3.85
C VAL A 42 -9.90 -0.09 3.36
N THR A 43 -11.17 -0.03 3.80
CA THR A 43 -11.96 1.20 3.75
C THR A 43 -11.81 1.94 5.07
N VAL A 44 -11.30 3.15 5.02
CA VAL A 44 -11.23 4.04 6.19
C VAL A 44 -12.55 4.75 6.33
N LYS A 45 -13.22 4.56 7.47
CA LYS A 45 -14.57 5.10 7.77
C LYS A 45 -14.51 6.08 8.93
N PRO A 46 -14.72 7.39 8.67
CA PRO A 46 -14.70 8.41 9.71
C PRO A 46 -15.86 8.23 10.70
N LEU A 47 -15.61 8.60 11.96
CA LEU A 47 -16.57 8.67 13.03
C LEU A 47 -16.85 10.14 13.41
N SER A 48 -17.96 10.38 14.12
CA SER A 48 -18.42 11.74 14.47
C SER A 48 -17.53 12.46 15.49
N ASP A 49 -16.68 11.75 16.20
CA ASP A 49 -15.75 12.24 17.23
C ASP A 49 -14.34 12.55 16.71
N ASN A 50 -14.18 12.68 15.39
CA ASN A 50 -12.90 12.81 14.69
C ASN A 50 -11.99 11.60 14.82
N SER A 51 -12.50 10.46 15.25
CA SER A 51 -11.84 9.16 15.13
C SER A 51 -12.28 8.44 13.85
N TYR A 52 -11.76 7.24 13.61
CA TYR A 52 -12.14 6.40 12.49
C TYR A 52 -11.91 4.93 12.82
N TYR A 53 -12.57 4.07 12.07
CA TYR A 53 -12.23 2.67 11.99
C TYR A 53 -11.91 2.27 10.55
N MET A 54 -11.39 1.09 10.37
CA MET A 54 -11.04 0.55 9.07
C MET A 54 -11.82 -0.74 8.83
N GLN A 55 -12.54 -0.81 7.70
CA GLN A 55 -13.20 -2.03 7.26
C GLN A 55 -12.19 -2.83 6.44
N LEU A 56 -11.83 -4.03 6.92
CA LEU A 56 -10.86 -4.91 6.25
C LEU A 56 -11.53 -5.72 5.13
N ASP A 57 -12.66 -6.31 5.45
CA ASP A 57 -13.50 -7.09 4.55
C ASP A 57 -14.97 -6.89 4.95
N ASP A 58 -15.92 -7.61 4.32
CA ASP A 58 -17.35 -7.46 4.59
C ASP A 58 -17.77 -7.74 6.04
N SER A 59 -16.89 -8.35 6.84
CA SER A 59 -17.19 -8.79 8.19
C SER A 59 -16.21 -8.31 9.27
N THR A 60 -15.02 -7.84 8.90
CA THR A 60 -13.93 -7.56 9.84
C THR A 60 -13.64 -6.07 9.96
N THR A 61 -13.72 -5.55 11.17
CA THR A 61 -13.43 -4.16 11.51
C THR A 61 -12.15 -4.04 12.33
N LEU A 62 -11.32 -3.04 12.00
CA LEU A 62 -10.07 -2.72 12.69
C LEU A 62 -10.19 -1.34 13.33
N PHE A 63 -9.84 -1.21 14.60
CA PHE A 63 -9.79 0.08 15.28
C PHE A 63 -8.35 0.47 15.62
N PRO A 64 -7.82 1.59 15.10
CA PRO A 64 -6.47 2.05 15.42
C PRO A 64 -6.41 2.63 16.83
N THR A 65 -5.50 2.10 17.66
CA THR A 65 -5.33 2.51 19.07
C THR A 65 -4.29 3.62 19.25
N ASN A 66 -3.48 3.87 18.26
CA ASN A 66 -2.52 4.95 18.22
C ASN A 66 -3.15 6.15 17.50
N SER A 67 -3.30 7.25 18.11
CA SER A 67 -4.02 8.47 17.71
C SER A 67 -3.59 9.06 16.34
N TYR A 68 -3.48 8.25 15.30
CA TYR A 68 -3.19 8.72 13.95
C TYR A 68 -4.50 9.19 13.29
N MET A 69 -4.60 10.49 13.06
CA MET A 69 -5.77 11.10 12.39
C MET A 69 -5.30 11.91 11.18
N PRO A 70 -5.58 11.44 9.94
CA PRO A 70 -5.39 12.25 8.74
C PRO A 70 -6.29 13.49 8.78
N GLU A 71 -5.74 14.64 8.40
CA GLU A 71 -6.55 15.86 8.27
C GLU A 71 -7.65 15.67 7.21
N ASN A 72 -8.86 16.18 7.48
CA ASN A 72 -10.01 16.12 6.58
C ASN A 72 -10.38 14.70 6.12
N LEU A 73 -10.31 13.76 7.01
CA LEU A 73 -10.62 12.36 6.72
C LEU A 73 -12.03 12.22 6.12
N LYS A 74 -12.09 11.61 4.96
CA LYS A 74 -13.32 11.16 4.29
C LYS A 74 -13.26 9.65 4.16
N GLU A 75 -14.41 9.04 3.92
CA GLU A 75 -14.43 7.63 3.54
C GLU A 75 -13.59 7.44 2.28
N ILE A 76 -12.59 6.55 2.35
CA ILE A 76 -11.62 6.33 1.29
C ILE A 76 -10.98 4.95 1.40
N ARG A 77 -10.58 4.38 0.27
CA ARG A 77 -9.73 3.17 0.27
C ARG A 77 -8.29 3.55 0.59
N ALA A 78 -7.63 2.73 1.41
CA ALA A 78 -6.24 2.93 1.80
C ALA A 78 -5.47 1.60 1.86
N PHE A 79 -4.17 1.67 1.52
CA PHE A 79 -3.20 0.65 1.87
C PHE A 79 -2.68 0.94 3.27
N VAL A 80 -2.68 -0.05 4.14
CA VAL A 80 -2.23 0.08 5.52
C VAL A 80 -1.21 -0.97 5.90
N ILE A 81 -0.32 -0.61 6.82
CA ILE A 81 0.55 -1.53 7.54
C ILE A 81 0.26 -1.36 9.02
N TYR A 82 -0.06 -2.46 9.70
CA TYR A 82 -0.42 -2.43 11.11
C TYR A 82 0.11 -3.64 11.86
N LYS A 83 0.10 -3.56 13.19
CA LYS A 83 0.28 -4.69 14.11
C LYS A 83 -1.00 -4.86 14.91
N ASN A 84 -1.31 -6.11 15.29
CA ASN A 84 -2.38 -6.34 16.25
C ASN A 84 -2.02 -5.71 17.61
N ASP A 85 -3.02 -5.12 18.27
CA ASP A 85 -2.89 -4.59 19.63
C ASP A 85 -3.65 -5.51 20.58
N ASP A 86 -3.05 -5.80 21.73
CA ASP A 86 -3.69 -6.60 22.79
C ASP A 86 -4.86 -5.87 23.47
N LYS A 87 -4.94 -4.54 23.32
CA LYS A 87 -6.08 -3.75 23.78
C LYS A 87 -7.31 -4.10 22.96
N LYS A 88 -8.42 -4.36 23.63
CA LYS A 88 -9.71 -4.55 22.96
C LYS A 88 -10.49 -3.25 22.99
N THR A 89 -10.95 -2.80 21.83
CA THR A 89 -11.90 -1.69 21.69
C THR A 89 -13.28 -2.26 21.47
N GLU A 90 -14.22 -1.90 22.33
CA GLU A 90 -15.61 -2.39 22.26
C GLU A 90 -16.26 -1.95 20.94
N GLY A 91 -16.98 -2.86 20.31
CA GLY A 91 -17.68 -2.61 19.05
C GLY A 91 -16.85 -2.84 17.78
N TYR A 92 -15.59 -3.29 17.91
CA TYR A 92 -14.72 -3.64 16.78
C TYR A 92 -14.10 -5.03 16.97
N ASP A 93 -13.83 -5.71 15.83
CA ASP A 93 -13.33 -7.08 15.86
C ASP A 93 -11.86 -7.14 16.30
N GLN A 94 -11.06 -6.18 15.88
CA GLN A 94 -9.63 -6.11 16.19
C GLN A 94 -9.21 -4.68 16.53
N SER A 95 -8.36 -4.56 17.55
CA SER A 95 -7.60 -3.33 17.81
C SER A 95 -6.22 -3.45 17.19
N VAL A 96 -5.73 -2.37 16.60
CA VAL A 96 -4.47 -2.38 15.85
C VAL A 96 -3.63 -1.14 16.13
N GLN A 97 -2.32 -1.30 16.04
CA GLN A 97 -1.36 -0.19 15.98
C GLN A 97 -1.05 0.08 14.51
N LEU A 98 -1.54 1.18 14.00
CA LEU A 98 -1.29 1.60 12.63
C LEU A 98 0.15 2.11 12.50
N LEU A 99 0.92 1.52 11.59
CA LEU A 99 2.30 1.91 11.30
C LEU A 99 2.40 2.81 10.08
N ARG A 100 1.54 2.56 9.09
CA ARG A 100 1.50 3.32 7.82
C ARG A 100 0.09 3.30 7.23
N MET A 101 -0.30 4.40 6.60
CA MET A 101 -1.50 4.53 5.79
C MET A 101 -1.19 5.36 4.55
N ASP A 102 -1.42 4.77 3.38
CA ASP A 102 -1.35 5.44 2.09
C ASP A 102 -2.74 5.41 1.45
N THR A 103 -3.27 6.56 1.13
CA THR A 103 -4.58 6.65 0.48
C THR A 103 -4.50 6.17 -0.97
N LEU A 104 -5.48 5.38 -1.40
CA LEU A 104 -5.61 4.91 -2.77
C LEU A 104 -6.47 5.87 -3.59
N LEU A 105 -6.19 5.96 -4.88
CA LEU A 105 -7.04 6.70 -5.81
C LEU A 105 -8.45 6.09 -5.78
N THR A 106 -9.41 6.83 -5.24
CA THR A 106 -10.79 6.41 -5.12
C THR A 106 -11.68 7.36 -5.92
N LYS A 107 -12.41 6.84 -6.90
CA LYS A 107 -13.24 7.61 -7.83
C LYS A 107 -14.60 6.94 -8.01
N GLN A 108 -15.60 7.74 -8.37
CA GLN A 108 -16.86 7.21 -8.88
C GLN A 108 -16.68 6.66 -10.30
N VAL A 109 -17.51 5.71 -10.68
CA VAL A 109 -17.61 5.24 -12.06
C VAL A 109 -18.00 6.42 -12.95
N ALA A 110 -17.28 6.60 -14.04
CA ALA A 110 -17.47 7.68 -14.99
C ALA A 110 -18.62 7.35 -15.97
N PRO A 111 -19.37 8.35 -16.42
CA PRO A 111 -20.46 8.14 -17.38
C PRO A 111 -19.91 7.81 -18.77
N ASP A 112 -20.74 7.12 -19.55
CA ASP A 112 -20.51 6.92 -20.98
C ASP A 112 -20.66 8.23 -21.75
N LEU A 113 -19.67 8.57 -22.55
CA LEU A 113 -19.67 9.68 -23.50
C LEU A 113 -19.85 9.22 -24.96
N GLY A 114 -20.14 7.94 -25.17
CA GLY A 114 -20.32 7.33 -26.47
C GLY A 114 -19.06 7.44 -27.36
N ALA A 115 -19.18 8.07 -28.52
CA ALA A 115 -18.07 8.22 -29.46
C ALA A 115 -16.91 9.07 -28.90
N GLU A 116 -17.10 9.81 -27.82
CA GLU A 116 -16.05 10.64 -27.21
C GLU A 116 -15.25 9.89 -26.12
N ASN A 117 -15.62 8.66 -25.77
CA ASN A 117 -14.93 7.88 -24.73
C ASN A 117 -13.42 7.77 -25.00
N ASP A 118 -13.04 7.46 -26.24
CA ASP A 118 -11.63 7.27 -26.60
C ASP A 118 -10.80 8.56 -26.48
N SER A 119 -11.35 9.69 -26.89
CA SER A 119 -10.67 10.98 -26.83
C SER A 119 -10.63 11.55 -25.40
N TYR A 120 -11.62 11.26 -24.58
CA TYR A 120 -11.73 11.83 -23.23
C TYR A 120 -11.09 10.94 -22.15
N TYR A 121 -11.39 9.64 -22.16
CA TYR A 121 -10.89 8.70 -21.17
C TYR A 121 -9.62 7.98 -21.62
N GLY A 122 -9.23 8.12 -22.90
CA GLY A 122 -8.04 7.51 -23.48
C GLY A 122 -8.17 6.04 -23.81
N THR A 123 -7.13 5.56 -24.52
CA THR A 123 -6.97 4.17 -24.94
C THR A 123 -5.57 3.64 -24.63
N ASP A 124 -4.82 4.32 -23.76
CA ASP A 124 -3.46 3.93 -23.45
C ASP A 124 -3.43 2.61 -22.68
N MET A 125 -2.36 1.85 -22.95
CA MET A 125 -2.22 0.50 -22.43
C MET A 125 -2.18 0.48 -20.90
N LEU A 126 -2.98 -0.41 -20.33
CA LEU A 126 -2.91 -0.84 -18.95
C LEU A 126 -3.08 -2.37 -18.88
N ALA A 127 -2.57 -2.98 -17.84
CA ALA A 127 -2.71 -4.42 -17.62
C ALA A 127 -3.00 -4.70 -16.15
N LEU A 128 -3.98 -5.57 -15.89
CA LEU A 128 -4.27 -6.02 -14.54
C LEU A 128 -3.11 -6.85 -13.99
N ASN A 129 -2.77 -6.66 -12.73
CA ASN A 129 -1.76 -7.41 -12.00
C ASN A 129 -2.34 -8.73 -11.48
N GLY A 130 -2.55 -9.67 -12.39
CA GLY A 130 -3.03 -11.01 -12.04
C GLY A 130 -1.98 -11.78 -11.25
N GLY A 131 -2.40 -12.33 -10.10
CA GLY A 131 -1.52 -13.11 -9.23
C GLY A 131 -0.73 -12.29 -8.21
N SER A 132 -1.15 -11.07 -7.94
CA SER A 132 -0.63 -10.29 -6.81
C SER A 132 -1.02 -10.93 -5.48
N ILE A 133 -0.36 -10.49 -4.40
CA ILE A 133 -0.71 -10.93 -3.03
C ILE A 133 -2.13 -10.51 -2.62
N TRP A 134 -2.71 -9.53 -3.31
CA TRP A 134 -4.04 -8.98 -3.02
C TRP A 134 -5.15 -9.69 -3.77
N SER A 135 -4.89 -10.08 -5.02
CA SER A 135 -5.89 -10.73 -5.87
C SER A 135 -5.24 -11.55 -6.99
N LYS A 136 -5.81 -12.71 -7.27
CA LYS A 136 -5.37 -13.56 -8.40
C LYS A 136 -5.75 -12.98 -9.76
N SER A 137 -6.75 -12.12 -9.82
CA SER A 137 -7.24 -11.49 -11.05
C SER A 137 -6.80 -10.03 -11.22
N GLY A 138 -6.23 -9.42 -10.18
CA GLY A 138 -5.95 -7.98 -10.13
C GLY A 138 -7.21 -7.12 -9.91
N VAL A 139 -8.37 -7.75 -9.69
CA VAL A 139 -9.64 -7.06 -9.41
C VAL A 139 -10.38 -7.81 -8.31
N TRP A 140 -10.96 -7.08 -7.37
CA TRP A 140 -11.85 -7.65 -6.33
C TRP A 140 -12.85 -6.62 -5.84
N ILE A 141 -13.91 -7.09 -5.19
CA ILE A 141 -14.99 -6.26 -4.65
C ILE A 141 -15.05 -6.50 -3.14
N GLU A 142 -14.99 -5.43 -2.39
CA GLU A 142 -15.12 -5.40 -0.93
C GLU A 142 -15.75 -4.10 -0.47
N ASP A 143 -16.62 -4.17 0.53
CA ASP A 143 -17.22 -3.01 1.19
C ASP A 143 -17.79 -1.96 0.21
N GLY A 144 -18.40 -2.43 -0.89
CA GLY A 144 -18.99 -1.57 -1.92
C GLY A 144 -18.01 -0.93 -2.90
N TYR A 145 -16.74 -1.28 -2.85
CA TYR A 145 -15.70 -0.79 -3.76
C TYR A 145 -15.23 -1.89 -4.72
N ILE A 146 -14.97 -1.52 -5.97
CA ILE A 146 -14.20 -2.33 -6.92
C ILE A 146 -12.75 -1.85 -6.84
N THR A 147 -11.84 -2.72 -6.45
CA THR A 147 -10.42 -2.42 -6.34
C THR A 147 -9.65 -3.06 -7.49
N PHE A 148 -8.75 -2.28 -8.11
CA PHE A 148 -7.90 -2.70 -9.22
C PHE A 148 -6.44 -2.64 -8.79
N ASP A 149 -5.71 -3.73 -9.01
CA ASP A 149 -4.26 -3.79 -9.00
C ASP A 149 -3.79 -3.91 -10.45
N PHE A 150 -3.03 -2.92 -10.94
CA PHE A 150 -2.74 -2.81 -12.36
C PHE A 150 -1.38 -2.15 -12.63
N TYR A 151 -0.86 -2.40 -13.82
CA TYR A 151 0.32 -1.76 -14.38
C TYR A 151 -0.08 -0.78 -15.49
N ILE A 152 0.63 0.34 -15.55
CA ILE A 152 0.62 1.27 -16.67
C ILE A 152 2.00 1.32 -17.29
N GLN A 153 2.06 1.51 -18.60
CA GLN A 153 3.32 1.70 -19.28
C GLN A 153 3.75 3.17 -19.14
N ARG A 154 4.92 3.41 -18.56
CA ARG A 154 5.52 4.73 -18.47
C ARG A 154 6.63 4.90 -19.49
N GLY A 155 6.73 6.11 -20.07
CA GLY A 155 7.84 6.47 -20.94
C GLY A 155 9.12 6.77 -20.14
N TYR A 156 10.26 6.82 -20.84
CA TYR A 156 11.57 7.04 -20.21
C TYR A 156 11.72 8.46 -19.59
N ASN A 157 10.96 9.47 -20.05
CA ASN A 157 10.98 10.86 -19.57
C ASN A 157 9.64 11.24 -18.93
N ASP A 158 9.28 10.61 -17.85
CA ASP A 158 7.93 10.52 -17.38
C ASP A 158 7.45 11.72 -16.55
N ASN A 159 7.09 12.81 -17.20
CA ASN A 159 6.23 13.85 -16.67
C ASN A 159 4.77 13.73 -17.14
N VAL A 160 4.42 12.64 -17.78
CA VAL A 160 3.07 12.40 -18.30
C VAL A 160 2.16 11.97 -17.13
N LYS A 161 1.03 12.64 -17.01
CA LYS A 161 0.02 12.30 -16.01
C LYS A 161 -0.92 11.26 -16.59
N HIS A 162 -1.11 10.17 -15.88
CA HIS A 162 -2.07 9.13 -16.22
C HIS A 162 -3.41 9.39 -15.54
N PHE A 163 -4.48 9.45 -16.32
CA PHE A 163 -5.84 9.61 -15.84
C PHE A 163 -6.59 8.29 -15.96
N ILE A 164 -6.72 7.60 -14.84
CA ILE A 164 -7.37 6.29 -14.79
C ILE A 164 -8.85 6.46 -14.50
N ASN A 165 -9.71 5.82 -15.28
CA ASN A 165 -11.16 5.86 -15.12
C ASN A 165 -11.76 4.46 -15.30
N LEU A 166 -12.82 4.18 -14.57
CA LEU A 166 -13.73 3.09 -14.83
C LEU A 166 -14.99 3.70 -15.44
N VAL A 167 -15.32 3.31 -16.66
CA VAL A 167 -16.39 3.91 -17.46
C VAL A 167 -17.53 2.93 -17.62
N GLN A 168 -18.76 3.34 -17.32
CA GLN A 168 -19.95 2.54 -17.62
C GLN A 168 -20.33 2.75 -19.09
N THR A 169 -20.09 1.76 -19.93
CA THR A 169 -20.27 1.86 -21.39
C THR A 169 -21.62 1.35 -21.88
N ASN A 170 -22.37 0.71 -21.00
CA ASN A 170 -23.69 0.18 -21.36
C ASN A 170 -24.73 0.58 -20.29
N SER A 171 -25.62 1.50 -20.65
CA SER A 171 -26.69 1.95 -19.75
C SER A 171 -27.74 0.86 -19.44
N ALA A 172 -27.84 -0.17 -20.27
CA ALA A 172 -28.76 -1.30 -20.07
C ALA A 172 -28.17 -2.38 -19.15
N ASP A 173 -26.83 -2.43 -19.01
CA ASP A 173 -26.12 -3.34 -18.11
C ASP A 173 -25.17 -2.52 -17.21
N PRO A 174 -25.54 -2.28 -15.94
CA PRO A 174 -24.70 -1.51 -15.03
C PRO A 174 -23.39 -2.21 -14.64
N TYR A 175 -23.23 -3.49 -14.96
CA TYR A 175 -22.03 -4.27 -14.68
C TYR A 175 -21.06 -4.34 -15.85
N GLU A 176 -21.42 -3.78 -17.00
CA GLU A 176 -20.51 -3.65 -18.15
C GLU A 176 -19.68 -2.36 -17.99
N LEU A 177 -18.43 -2.53 -17.58
CA LEU A 177 -17.53 -1.45 -17.26
C LEU A 177 -16.24 -1.58 -18.05
N GLU A 178 -15.73 -0.45 -18.55
CA GLU A 178 -14.41 -0.37 -19.19
C GLU A 178 -13.40 0.34 -18.31
N PHE A 179 -12.23 -0.28 -18.11
CA PHE A 179 -11.13 0.31 -17.39
C PHE A 179 -10.19 1.03 -18.38
N ARG A 180 -10.06 2.34 -18.27
CA ARG A 180 -9.42 3.22 -19.25
C ARG A 180 -8.30 4.04 -18.65
N ASN A 181 -7.29 4.33 -19.48
CA ASN A 181 -6.14 5.15 -19.18
C ASN A 181 -5.95 6.21 -20.26
N ASN A 182 -5.77 7.46 -19.85
CA ASN A 182 -5.44 8.59 -20.71
C ASN A 182 -4.14 9.20 -20.20
N ALA A 183 -3.08 9.23 -21.05
CA ALA A 183 -1.76 9.79 -20.74
C ALA A 183 -1.30 10.82 -21.78
#